data_ca884d430d936faf8cc8ef7d3efe99ea
#
_entry.id   ca884d430d936faf8cc8ef7d3efe99ea
#
_cell.length_a   1.000
_cell.length_b   1.000
_cell.length_c   1.000
_cell.angle_alpha   90.00
_cell.angle_beta   90.00
_cell.angle_gamma   90.00
#
_symmetry.space_group_name_H-M   'P 1'
#
loop_
_entity.id
_entity.type
_entity.pdbx_description
1 polymer ?
#
loop_
_entity_poly.entity_id
_entity_poly.type
_entity_poly.pdbx_seq_one_letter_code
_entity_poly.pdbx_strand_id
1 'polypeptide(L)'
;MKELSVIYNVSVSSEIIDGLASVGVREYTVIPRCHGRGRVTEPRMDDHVWPGLNSMLLAVVEDSLAAKAMGKLQELRDGNIGKAGIYAYVKPVESALVPPRG
;
A
#
# COMPACT_ATOMS: atom_id res chain seq x y z
N MET A 1 -11.05 9.07 11.17
CA MET A 1 -9.78 9.23 10.45
C MET A 1 -8.94 7.99 10.63
N LYS A 2 -8.34 7.51 9.58
CA LYS A 2 -7.57 6.28 9.60
C LYS A 2 -6.24 6.49 8.89
N GLU A 3 -5.24 5.74 9.31
CA GLU A 3 -3.99 5.65 8.57
C GLU A 3 -4.00 4.35 7.78
N LEU A 4 -3.87 4.49 6.48
CA LEU A 4 -3.69 3.36 5.57
C LEU A 4 -2.20 3.16 5.37
N SER A 5 -1.73 1.95 5.57
CA SER A 5 -0.33 1.59 5.31
C SER A 5 -0.33 0.46 4.31
N VAL A 6 0.46 0.61 3.26
CA VAL A 6 0.54 -0.40 2.20
C VAL A 6 2.01 -0.68 1.92
N ILE A 7 2.38 -1.94 2.01
CA ILE A 7 3.74 -2.36 1.70
C ILE A 7 3.66 -3.25 0.47
N TYR A 8 4.44 -2.93 -0.54
CA TYR A 8 4.34 -3.60 -1.83
C TYR A 8 5.69 -3.62 -2.53
N ASN A 9 5.84 -4.56 -3.42
CA ASN A 9 7.05 -4.63 -4.25
C ASN A 9 7.03 -3.48 -5.26
N VAL A 10 8.19 -2.86 -5.49
CA VAL A 10 8.26 -1.71 -6.39
C VAL A 10 7.80 -2.04 -7.80
N SER A 11 7.86 -3.30 -8.19
CA SER A 11 7.44 -3.69 -9.53
C SER A 11 5.95 -3.45 -9.79
N VAL A 12 5.15 -3.31 -8.72
CA VAL A 12 3.72 -3.05 -8.87
C VAL A 12 3.34 -1.66 -8.37
N SER A 13 4.30 -0.76 -8.25
CA SER A 13 4.05 0.59 -7.74
C SER A 13 2.95 1.30 -8.50
N SER A 14 2.99 1.29 -9.83
CA SER A 14 2.00 2.02 -10.60
C SER A 14 0.61 1.44 -10.42
N GLU A 15 0.49 0.12 -10.35
CA GLU A 15 -0.81 -0.50 -10.12
C GLU A 15 -1.38 -0.13 -8.75
N ILE A 16 -0.53 -0.09 -7.73
CA ILE A 16 -0.96 0.31 -6.39
C ILE A 16 -1.40 1.76 -6.39
N ILE A 17 -0.58 2.65 -6.90
CA ILE A 17 -0.86 4.07 -6.89
C ILE A 17 -2.08 4.40 -7.72
N ASP A 18 -2.17 3.84 -8.92
CA ASP A 18 -3.32 4.08 -9.80
C ASP A 18 -4.59 3.49 -9.21
N GLY A 19 -4.50 2.32 -8.62
CA GLY A 19 -5.65 1.70 -7.98
C GLY A 19 -6.17 2.53 -6.83
N LEU A 20 -5.28 3.02 -5.97
CA LEU A 20 -5.68 3.87 -4.87
C LEU A 20 -6.27 5.19 -5.36
N ALA A 21 -5.69 5.77 -6.41
CA ALA A 21 -6.22 7.00 -6.99
C ALA A 21 -7.63 6.79 -7.53
N SER A 22 -7.90 5.62 -8.09
CA SER A 22 -9.20 5.33 -8.68
C SER A 22 -10.34 5.35 -7.66
N VAL A 23 -10.03 5.12 -6.39
CA VAL A 23 -11.03 5.18 -5.32
C VAL A 23 -10.96 6.47 -4.52
N GLY A 24 -10.02 7.35 -4.83
CA GLY A 24 -9.97 8.68 -4.21
C GLY A 24 -8.74 8.95 -3.34
N VAL A 25 -7.83 8.00 -3.20
CA VAL A 25 -6.61 8.21 -2.42
C VAL A 25 -5.55 8.80 -3.34
N ARG A 26 -5.38 10.11 -3.26
CA ARG A 26 -4.44 10.83 -4.12
C ARG A 26 -3.34 11.55 -3.37
N GLU A 27 -3.45 11.60 -2.05
CA GLU A 27 -2.46 12.24 -1.21
C GLU A 27 -1.84 11.19 -0.31
N TYR A 28 -0.55 11.05 -0.38
CA TYR A 28 0.14 9.98 0.35
C TYR A 28 1.62 10.30 0.43
N THR A 29 2.30 9.56 1.30
CA THR A 29 3.76 9.60 1.40
C THR A 29 4.28 8.21 1.06
N VAL A 30 5.34 8.16 0.29
CA VAL A 30 5.98 6.89 -0.03
C VAL A 30 7.35 6.84 0.60
N ILE A 31 7.62 5.75 1.30
CA ILE A 31 8.95 5.45 1.83
C ILE A 31 9.52 4.36 0.94
N PRO A 32 10.48 4.69 0.10
CA PRO A 32 11.04 3.71 -0.83
C PRO A 32 12.07 2.81 -0.15
N ARG A 33 12.35 1.69 -0.78
CA ARG A 33 13.44 0.80 -0.39
C ARG A 33 13.28 0.26 1.03
N CYS A 34 12.09 -0.21 1.34
CA CYS A 34 11.85 -0.87 2.61
C CYS A 34 12.24 -2.32 2.50
N HIS A 35 12.87 -2.84 3.54
CA HIS A 35 13.19 -4.26 3.60
C HIS A 35 12.11 -4.98 4.35
N GLY A 36 11.74 -6.16 3.88
CA GLY A 36 10.74 -6.93 4.56
C GLY A 36 10.79 -8.37 4.12
N ARG A 37 10.15 -9.20 4.91
CA ARG A 37 10.03 -10.62 4.62
C ARG A 37 8.60 -11.02 4.90
N GLY A 38 7.89 -11.36 3.85
CA GLY A 38 6.50 -11.71 3.96
C GLY A 38 6.28 -13.16 4.32
N ARG A 39 5.11 -13.39 4.83
CA ARG A 39 4.71 -14.73 5.26
C ARG A 39 4.62 -15.71 4.10
N VAL A 40 4.18 -15.23 2.95
CA VAL A 40 3.96 -16.09 1.78
C VAL A 40 5.12 -16.06 0.83
N THR A 41 6.11 -15.26 1.08
CA THR A 41 7.25 -15.20 0.21
C THR A 41 8.24 -16.24 0.66
N GLU A 42 8.10 -17.39 0.07
CA GLU A 42 9.17 -18.35 0.18
C GLU A 42 10.44 -17.69 -0.32
N PRO A 43 11.58 -18.08 0.20
CA PRO A 43 12.83 -17.56 -0.37
C PRO A 43 13.03 -18.21 -1.72
N ARG A 44 12.18 -17.89 -2.65
CA ARG A 44 12.31 -18.38 -4.02
C ARG A 44 13.44 -17.62 -4.67
N MET A 45 14.20 -18.34 -5.42
CA MET A 45 15.40 -17.75 -5.99
C MET A 45 15.09 -16.61 -6.93
N ASP A 46 13.96 -16.69 -7.58
CA ASP A 46 13.55 -15.63 -8.48
C ASP A 46 13.09 -14.40 -7.73
N ASP A 47 12.65 -14.57 -6.48
CA ASP A 47 12.18 -13.45 -5.68
C ASP A 47 13.30 -12.79 -4.92
N HIS A 48 14.35 -13.51 -4.66
CA HIS A 48 15.45 -12.96 -3.90
C HIS A 48 16.07 -11.76 -4.58
N VAL A 49 15.82 -11.62 -5.84
CA VAL A 49 16.29 -10.46 -6.58
C VAL A 49 15.76 -9.19 -5.94
N TRP A 50 14.68 -9.30 -5.23
CA TRP A 50 13.95 -8.15 -4.77
C TRP A 50 13.86 -7.95 -3.28
N PRO A 51 14.58 -8.68 -2.42
CA PRO A 51 14.55 -8.29 -1.03
C PRO A 51 15.04 -6.86 -0.94
N GLY A 52 14.33 -6.04 -0.23
CA GLY A 52 14.70 -4.64 -0.12
C GLY A 52 14.13 -3.74 -1.19
N LEU A 53 13.45 -4.30 -2.19
CA LEU A 53 12.81 -3.49 -3.21
C LEU A 53 11.33 -3.35 -2.96
N ASN A 54 10.95 -3.20 -1.72
CA ASN A 54 9.60 -2.84 -1.33
C ASN A 54 9.50 -1.36 -1.10
N SER A 55 8.30 -0.84 -1.24
CA SER A 55 7.97 0.52 -0.86
C SER A 55 6.84 0.48 0.14
N MET A 56 6.73 1.50 0.95
CA MET A 56 5.65 1.65 1.90
C MET A 56 4.93 2.95 1.62
N LEU A 57 3.63 2.87 1.43
CA LEU A 57 2.80 4.03 1.19
C LEU A 57 1.96 4.29 2.44
N LEU A 58 1.93 5.54 2.87
CA LEU A 58 1.16 5.95 4.03
C LEU A 58 0.18 7.04 3.61
N ALA A 59 -1.06 6.93 4.05
CA ALA A 59 -2.07 7.96 3.78
C ALA A 59 -3.02 8.04 4.96
N VAL A 60 -3.32 9.26 5.40
CA VAL A 60 -4.33 9.48 6.43
C VAL A 60 -5.60 9.91 5.72
N VAL A 61 -6.66 9.16 5.90
CA VAL A 61 -7.89 9.34 5.13
C VAL A 61 -9.11 9.19 6.03
N GLU A 62 -10.26 9.62 5.52
CA GLU A 62 -11.50 9.41 6.22
C GLU A 62 -11.85 7.93 6.26
N ASP A 63 -12.66 7.55 7.24
CA ASP A 63 -13.00 6.13 7.46
C ASP A 63 -13.58 5.48 6.22
N SER A 64 -14.48 6.16 5.53
CA SER A 64 -15.12 5.60 4.34
C SER A 64 -14.11 5.39 3.21
N LEU A 65 -13.16 6.29 3.09
CA LEU A 65 -12.14 6.16 2.06
C LEU A 65 -11.17 5.04 2.39
N ALA A 66 -10.86 4.86 3.67
CA ALA A 66 -10.02 3.74 4.10
C ALA A 66 -10.65 2.41 3.70
N ALA A 67 -11.97 2.27 3.89
CA ALA A 67 -12.67 1.05 3.52
C ALA A 67 -12.61 0.80 2.02
N LYS A 68 -12.82 1.85 1.22
CA LYS A 68 -12.74 1.74 -0.24
C LYS A 68 -11.33 1.35 -0.68
N ALA A 69 -10.33 1.94 -0.05
CA ALA A 69 -8.94 1.65 -0.38
C ALA A 69 -8.59 0.20 -0.08
N MET A 70 -9.02 -0.31 1.06
CA MET A 70 -8.78 -1.71 1.41
C MET A 70 -9.45 -2.66 0.44
N GLY A 71 -10.68 -2.33 0.03
CA GLY A 71 -11.39 -3.12 -0.98
C GLY A 71 -10.65 -3.15 -2.30
N LYS A 72 -10.12 -2.01 -2.72
CA LYS A 72 -9.36 -1.95 -3.98
C LYS A 72 -8.07 -2.75 -3.89
N LEU A 73 -7.37 -2.65 -2.76
CA LEU A 73 -6.14 -3.41 -2.58
C LEU A 73 -6.40 -4.91 -2.58
N GLN A 74 -7.52 -5.33 -1.98
CA GLN A 74 -7.89 -6.73 -2.02
C GLN A 74 -8.18 -7.19 -3.45
N GLU A 75 -8.85 -6.36 -4.22
CA GLU A 75 -9.12 -6.64 -5.61
C GLU A 75 -7.83 -6.80 -6.41
N LEU A 76 -6.87 -5.91 -6.18
CA LEU A 76 -5.57 -6.00 -6.84
C LEU A 76 -4.82 -7.26 -6.42
N ARG A 77 -4.88 -7.59 -5.14
CA ARG A 77 -4.21 -8.78 -4.63
C ARG A 77 -4.76 -10.04 -5.26
N ASP A 78 -6.07 -10.08 -5.44
CA ASP A 78 -6.73 -11.26 -6.02
C ASP A 78 -6.57 -11.31 -7.53
N GLY A 79 -6.05 -10.26 -8.14
CA GLY A 79 -5.81 -10.18 -9.58
C GLY A 79 -4.39 -10.55 -9.96
N ASN A 80 -3.94 -9.96 -11.06
CA ASN A 80 -2.67 -10.34 -11.67
C ASN A 80 -1.45 -9.99 -10.85
N ILE A 81 -1.55 -9.01 -9.98
CA ILE A 81 -0.39 -8.54 -9.22
C ILE A 81 -0.29 -9.18 -7.85
N GLY A 82 -1.18 -10.11 -7.52
CA GLY A 82 -1.20 -10.70 -6.19
C GLY A 82 0.09 -11.42 -5.82
N LYS A 83 0.78 -11.96 -6.81
CA LYS A 83 2.02 -12.68 -6.58
C LYS A 83 3.17 -11.77 -6.13
N ALA A 84 3.06 -10.50 -6.41
CA ALA A 84 4.12 -9.56 -6.05
C ALA A 84 4.15 -9.25 -4.56
N GLY A 85 3.07 -9.59 -3.85
CA GLY A 85 2.99 -9.36 -2.43
C GLY A 85 2.48 -7.96 -2.11
N ILE A 86 1.28 -7.90 -1.55
CA ILE A 86 0.71 -6.65 -1.05
C ILE A 86 0.34 -6.89 0.39
N TYR A 87 0.85 -6.07 1.27
CA TYR A 87 0.51 -6.13 2.68
C TYR A 87 -0.03 -4.76 3.08
N ALA A 88 -1.23 -4.74 3.63
CA ALA A 88 -1.86 -3.47 3.97
C ALA A 88 -2.63 -3.60 5.28
N TYR A 89 -2.69 -2.51 6.00
CA TYR A 89 -3.49 -2.45 7.20
C TYR A 89 -3.96 -1.02 7.43
N VAL A 90 -4.98 -0.90 8.25
CA VAL A 90 -5.59 0.38 8.61
C VAL A 90 -5.63 0.46 10.12
N LYS A 91 -5.28 1.61 10.65
CA LYS A 91 -5.39 1.84 12.08
C LYS A 91 -6.02 3.21 12.35
N PRO A 92 -6.66 3.39 13.52
CA PRO A 92 -7.26 4.67 13.83
C PRO A 92 -6.20 5.76 14.04
N VAL A 93 -6.56 6.98 13.66
CA VAL A 93 -5.76 8.17 13.92
C VAL A 93 -6.58 9.08 14.82
N GLU A 94 -6.05 9.35 15.99
CA GLU A 94 -6.77 10.14 16.98
C GLU A 94 -6.85 11.61 16.56
N SER A 95 -5.74 12.15 16.07
CA SER A 95 -5.72 13.50 15.55
C SER A 95 -4.58 13.63 14.55
N ALA A 96 -4.70 14.59 13.65
CA ALA A 96 -3.67 14.83 12.65
C ALA A 96 -3.63 16.30 12.31
N LEU A 97 -2.43 16.81 12.09
CA LEU A 97 -2.24 18.14 11.56
C LEU A 97 -1.91 18.00 10.09
N VAL A 98 -2.83 18.41 9.24
CA VAL A 98 -2.66 18.27 7.80
C VAL A 98 -2.76 19.65 7.16
N PRO A 99 -2.12 19.86 6.00
CA PRO A 99 -2.23 21.14 5.32
C PRO A 99 -3.67 21.36 4.88
N PRO A 100 -4.11 22.61 4.88
CA PRO A 100 -5.45 22.90 4.37
C PRO A 100 -5.51 22.60 2.89
N ARG A 101 -6.69 22.15 2.45
CA ARG A 101 -6.93 21.97 1.03
C ARG A 101 -7.09 23.32 0.40
N GLY A 102 -6.22 23.63 -0.48
CA GLY A 102 -6.17 24.95 -1.03
C GLY A 102 -6.98 25.13 -2.26
#